data_be013122ef84ee6d63f80b3adc8f054d
#
_entry.id   be013122ef84ee6d63f80b3adc8f054d
#
_cell.length_a   1.000
_cell.length_b   1.000
_cell.length_c   1.000
_cell.angle_alpha   90.00
_cell.angle_beta   90.00
_cell.angle_gamma   90.00
#
_symmetry.space_group_name_H-M   'P 1'
#
loop_
_entity.id
_entity.type
_entity.pdbx_description
1 polymer ?
#
loop_
_entity_poly.entity_id
_entity_poly.type
_entity_poly.pdbx_seq_one_letter_code
_entity_poly.pdbx_strand_id
1 'polypeptide(L)'
;MSILLVEDSVVDRQQIAHYLDEWGLDFQAVGDGMEAWELLQKPDAPGLLLLDWMLPGIDGIDLCRRIRTLGADGTYFYTIMLTAKDRKQDLLAAMVAGADDYLAKPVDPPELRARVMVGKRILDLQQSLRFAATHDFLTGLLNRAEILAGLKRELSRSQRTGQPVAIILADIDHFKRINDSLGHATGDAALKQVARCLKSDLRPYDLAGRYGGEEFLFILPTCHLTPATQRAEQLRLAASNDAVLRQLGGTAITLSMGITVANADSDLTVEQLLHQADQALYRAKELGRNRVQAFSPKAQASALGSPNR
;
A
#
# COMPACT_ATOMS: atom_id res chain seq x y z
N MET A 1 5.76 15.52 -3.51
CA MET A 1 4.73 15.57 -4.55
C MET A 1 5.33 16.32 -5.73
N SER A 2 5.33 15.74 -6.92
CA SER A 2 5.84 16.35 -8.16
C SER A 2 4.69 16.90 -9.01
N ILE A 3 4.96 17.94 -9.79
CA ILE A 3 4.03 18.60 -10.72
C ILE A 3 4.45 18.24 -12.14
N LEU A 4 3.50 17.96 -13.02
CA LEU A 4 3.74 17.87 -14.45
C LEU A 4 3.24 19.15 -15.13
N LEU A 5 4.14 19.92 -15.71
CA LEU A 5 3.84 21.09 -16.53
C LEU A 5 3.86 20.68 -18.00
N VAL A 6 2.72 20.79 -18.67
CA VAL A 6 2.56 20.46 -20.09
C VAL A 6 2.17 21.73 -20.82
N GLU A 7 3.11 22.30 -21.59
CA GLU A 7 2.98 23.61 -22.23
C GLU A 7 3.83 23.63 -23.50
N ASP A 8 3.29 23.90 -24.64
CA ASP A 8 4.02 23.90 -25.92
C ASP A 8 4.85 25.18 -26.12
N SER A 9 4.33 26.33 -25.67
CA SER A 9 5.05 27.60 -25.70
C SER A 9 6.30 27.54 -24.82
N VAL A 10 7.47 27.62 -25.42
CA VAL A 10 8.74 27.63 -24.69
C VAL A 10 8.81 28.79 -23.68
N VAL A 11 8.25 29.95 -24.05
CA VAL A 11 8.27 31.16 -23.18
C VAL A 11 7.39 30.94 -21.96
N ASP A 12 6.14 30.51 -22.15
CA ASP A 12 5.18 30.29 -21.06
C ASP A 12 5.66 29.14 -20.16
N ARG A 13 6.18 28.06 -20.77
CA ARG A 13 6.75 26.93 -20.03
C ARG A 13 7.91 27.36 -19.15
N GLN A 14 8.85 28.16 -19.66
CA GLN A 14 9.98 28.65 -18.86
C GLN A 14 9.52 29.60 -17.76
N GLN A 15 8.56 30.46 -18.03
CA GLN A 15 8.03 31.38 -17.04
C GLN A 15 7.32 30.65 -15.89
N ILE A 16 6.47 29.69 -16.21
CA ILE A 16 5.77 28.89 -15.18
C ILE A 16 6.77 28.03 -14.42
N ALA A 17 7.73 27.39 -15.10
CA ALA A 17 8.79 26.62 -14.47
C ALA A 17 9.62 27.47 -13.48
N HIS A 18 9.93 28.72 -13.84
CA HIS A 18 10.63 29.64 -12.94
C HIS A 18 9.81 29.91 -11.65
N TYR A 19 8.50 30.12 -11.77
CA TYR A 19 7.65 30.30 -10.58
C TYR A 19 7.62 29.06 -9.69
N LEU A 20 7.50 27.87 -10.29
CA LEU A 20 7.49 26.61 -9.52
C LEU A 20 8.83 26.39 -8.78
N ASP A 21 9.95 26.69 -9.44
CA ASP A 21 11.28 26.59 -8.85
C ASP A 21 11.48 27.60 -7.70
N GLU A 22 11.08 28.86 -7.90
CA GLU A 22 11.13 29.91 -6.86
C GLU A 22 10.33 29.52 -5.60
N TRP A 23 9.23 28.78 -5.77
CA TRP A 23 8.41 28.29 -4.66
C TRP A 23 8.93 26.97 -4.08
N GLY A 24 10.03 26.42 -4.59
CA GLY A 24 10.63 25.16 -4.12
C GLY A 24 9.75 23.94 -4.37
N LEU A 25 9.00 23.93 -5.49
CA LEU A 25 8.12 22.83 -5.88
C LEU A 25 8.84 21.94 -6.91
N ASP A 26 8.87 20.64 -6.67
CA ASP A 26 9.40 19.66 -7.62
C ASP A 26 8.46 19.57 -8.84
N PHE A 27 9.04 19.67 -10.06
CA PHE A 27 8.26 19.56 -11.28
C PHE A 27 9.03 18.90 -12.42
N GLN A 28 8.29 18.40 -13.40
CA GLN A 28 8.78 18.00 -14.72
C GLN A 28 8.02 18.83 -15.75
N ALA A 29 8.71 19.29 -16.80
CA ALA A 29 8.11 20.13 -17.82
C ALA A 29 8.29 19.49 -19.20
N VAL A 30 7.21 19.37 -19.95
CA VAL A 30 7.17 18.82 -21.32
C VAL A 30 6.41 19.75 -22.26
N GLY A 31 6.66 19.64 -23.55
CA GLY A 31 6.04 20.50 -24.57
C GLY A 31 5.00 19.80 -25.45
N ASP A 32 4.73 18.53 -25.19
CA ASP A 32 3.90 17.68 -26.06
C ASP A 32 2.98 16.79 -25.23
N GLY A 33 1.73 16.64 -25.69
CA GLY A 33 0.72 15.83 -25.00
C GLY A 33 0.99 14.33 -25.05
N MET A 34 1.72 13.82 -26.06
CA MET A 34 2.15 12.42 -26.12
C MET A 34 3.23 12.12 -25.06
N GLU A 35 4.23 13.01 -24.97
CA GLU A 35 5.27 12.89 -23.95
C GLU A 35 4.68 12.91 -22.53
N ALA A 36 3.71 13.82 -22.29
CA ALA A 36 2.96 13.87 -21.04
C ALA A 36 2.23 12.54 -20.76
N TRP A 37 1.56 11.98 -21.77
CA TRP A 37 0.84 10.72 -21.66
C TRP A 37 1.76 9.55 -21.27
N GLU A 38 2.96 9.47 -21.86
CA GLU A 38 3.95 8.44 -21.51
C GLU A 38 4.44 8.55 -20.06
N LEU A 39 4.64 9.79 -19.57
CA LEU A 39 5.02 10.04 -18.18
C LEU A 39 3.92 9.63 -17.19
N LEU A 40 2.66 9.90 -17.53
CA LEU A 40 1.52 9.60 -16.67
C LEU A 40 1.23 8.09 -16.51
N GLN A 41 1.77 7.25 -17.38
CA GLN A 41 1.64 5.79 -17.27
C GLN A 41 2.69 5.16 -16.34
N LYS A 42 3.67 5.93 -15.87
CA LYS A 42 4.71 5.43 -14.97
C LYS A 42 4.21 5.31 -13.53
N PRO A 43 4.74 4.37 -12.73
CA PRO A 43 4.33 4.19 -11.34
C PRO A 43 4.56 5.42 -10.44
N ASP A 44 5.54 6.26 -10.79
CA ASP A 44 5.94 7.48 -10.08
C ASP A 44 5.43 8.76 -10.75
N ALA A 45 4.38 8.66 -11.55
CA ALA A 45 3.79 9.79 -12.26
C ALA A 45 3.43 10.95 -11.32
N PRO A 46 3.68 12.22 -11.75
CA PRO A 46 3.27 13.39 -10.99
C PRO A 46 1.75 13.46 -10.80
N GLY A 47 1.30 13.71 -9.57
CA GLY A 47 -0.13 13.73 -9.24
C GLY A 47 -0.85 15.03 -9.58
N LEU A 48 -0.14 16.17 -9.72
CA LEU A 48 -0.70 17.47 -10.08
C LEU A 48 -0.23 17.86 -11.48
N LEU A 49 -1.16 18.25 -12.34
CA LEU A 49 -0.91 18.66 -13.71
C LEU A 49 -1.26 20.12 -13.89
N LEU A 50 -0.34 20.87 -14.53
CA LEU A 50 -0.60 22.14 -15.20
C LEU A 50 -0.63 21.84 -16.69
N LEU A 51 -1.80 21.91 -17.31
CA LEU A 51 -2.05 21.37 -18.66
C LEU A 51 -2.54 22.47 -19.59
N ASP A 52 -1.73 22.83 -20.59
CA ASP A 52 -2.21 23.73 -21.62
C ASP A 52 -3.34 23.09 -22.44
N TRP A 53 -4.24 23.93 -22.86
CA TRP A 53 -5.35 23.54 -23.74
C TRP A 53 -4.86 23.09 -25.12
N MET A 54 -3.99 23.89 -25.72
CA MET A 54 -3.50 23.71 -27.09
C MET A 54 -2.14 23.03 -27.08
N LEU A 55 -2.10 21.74 -27.33
CA LEU A 55 -0.86 20.95 -27.33
C LEU A 55 -0.70 20.22 -28.66
N PRO A 56 0.53 20.02 -29.12
CA PRO A 56 0.81 19.11 -30.23
C PRO A 56 0.61 17.65 -29.75
N GLY A 57 0.38 16.77 -30.71
CA GLY A 57 0.18 15.35 -30.45
C GLY A 57 -1.20 15.05 -29.87
N ILE A 58 -1.34 15.06 -28.55
CA ILE A 58 -2.65 14.94 -27.87
C ILE A 58 -3.05 16.30 -27.33
N ASP A 59 -4.22 16.79 -27.79
CA ASP A 59 -4.85 18.02 -27.28
C ASP A 59 -5.08 17.93 -25.77
N GLY A 60 -4.94 19.05 -25.04
CA GLY A 60 -5.07 19.08 -23.60
C GLY A 60 -6.41 18.57 -23.08
N ILE A 61 -7.51 18.83 -23.80
CA ILE A 61 -8.84 18.30 -23.46
C ILE A 61 -8.90 16.77 -23.61
N ASP A 62 -8.33 16.22 -24.67
CA ASP A 62 -8.29 14.78 -24.89
C ASP A 62 -7.34 14.09 -23.91
N LEU A 63 -6.22 14.72 -23.57
CA LEU A 63 -5.34 14.24 -22.54
C LEU A 63 -6.05 14.22 -21.17
N CYS A 64 -6.79 15.27 -20.82
CA CYS A 64 -7.59 15.34 -19.60
C CYS A 64 -8.60 14.18 -19.52
N ARG A 65 -9.34 13.89 -20.61
CA ARG A 65 -10.27 12.74 -20.67
C ARG A 65 -9.55 11.40 -20.46
N ARG A 66 -8.40 11.20 -21.09
CA ARG A 66 -7.58 9.98 -20.92
C ARG A 66 -7.09 9.81 -19.50
N ILE A 67 -6.66 10.88 -18.83
CA ILE A 67 -6.23 10.88 -17.43
C ILE A 67 -7.35 10.36 -16.53
N ARG A 68 -8.60 10.71 -16.77
CA ARG A 68 -9.74 10.20 -15.98
C ARG A 68 -9.95 8.69 -16.15
N THR A 69 -9.56 8.11 -17.27
CA THR A 69 -9.62 6.65 -17.47
C THR A 69 -8.48 5.91 -16.78
N LEU A 70 -7.29 6.52 -16.62
CA LEU A 70 -6.19 5.98 -15.83
C LEU A 70 -6.54 5.85 -14.34
N GLY A 71 -7.39 6.74 -13.85
CA GLY A 71 -7.81 6.76 -12.44
C GLY A 71 -8.74 5.61 -12.02
N ALA A 72 -9.12 4.70 -12.92
CA ALA A 72 -9.96 3.54 -12.60
C ALA A 72 -9.37 2.65 -11.50
N ASP A 73 -8.03 2.58 -11.38
CA ASP A 73 -7.31 1.85 -10.33
C ASP A 73 -7.15 2.65 -9.03
N GLY A 74 -7.85 3.79 -8.90
CA GLY A 74 -7.83 4.65 -7.71
C GLY A 74 -6.70 5.67 -7.67
N THR A 75 -5.89 5.82 -8.74
CA THR A 75 -4.93 6.92 -8.87
C THR A 75 -5.68 8.17 -9.31
N TYR A 76 -5.57 9.25 -8.53
CA TYR A 76 -6.20 10.52 -8.85
C TYR A 76 -5.15 11.54 -9.27
N PHE A 77 -5.43 12.22 -10.39
CA PHE A 77 -4.62 13.31 -10.90
C PHE A 77 -5.41 14.61 -10.80
N TYR A 78 -4.87 15.59 -10.07
CA TYR A 78 -5.46 16.93 -9.99
C TYR A 78 -4.98 17.75 -11.19
N THR A 79 -5.90 18.14 -12.06
CA THR A 79 -5.58 18.80 -13.32
C THR A 79 -6.05 20.24 -13.32
N ILE A 80 -5.13 21.18 -13.48
CA ILE A 80 -5.39 22.61 -13.69
C ILE A 80 -5.18 22.90 -15.17
N MET A 81 -6.24 23.28 -15.88
CA MET A 81 -6.16 23.62 -17.30
C MET A 81 -5.66 25.06 -17.46
N LEU A 82 -4.60 25.25 -18.25
CA LEU A 82 -4.12 26.56 -18.66
C LEU A 82 -4.81 26.93 -19.99
N THR A 83 -5.44 28.10 -20.07
CA THR A 83 -6.24 28.45 -21.25
C THR A 83 -6.10 29.92 -21.62
N ALA A 84 -5.88 30.20 -22.90
CA ALA A 84 -6.01 31.55 -23.47
C ALA A 84 -7.48 31.93 -23.74
N LYS A 85 -8.41 30.99 -23.49
CA LYS A 85 -9.84 31.17 -23.81
C LYS A 85 -10.57 31.58 -22.53
N ASP A 86 -11.19 32.73 -22.56
CA ASP A 86 -12.00 33.30 -21.47
C ASP A 86 -13.50 33.07 -21.64
N ARG A 87 -13.91 32.41 -22.75
CA ARG A 87 -15.32 32.15 -23.04
C ARG A 87 -15.88 31.09 -22.09
N LYS A 88 -17.05 31.39 -21.53
CA LYS A 88 -17.76 30.48 -20.62
C LYS A 88 -17.96 29.05 -21.17
N GLN A 89 -18.11 28.92 -22.47
CA GLN A 89 -18.26 27.61 -23.13
C GLN A 89 -16.98 26.77 -23.08
N ASP A 90 -15.81 27.39 -23.22
CA ASP A 90 -14.52 26.71 -23.18
C ASP A 90 -14.24 26.22 -21.74
N LEU A 91 -14.55 27.04 -20.73
CA LEU A 91 -14.45 26.63 -19.33
C LEU A 91 -15.33 25.41 -19.01
N LEU A 92 -16.58 25.42 -19.50
CA LEU A 92 -17.47 24.27 -19.32
C LEU A 92 -16.94 23.01 -20.04
N ALA A 93 -16.32 23.16 -21.21
CA ALA A 93 -15.73 22.03 -21.93
C ALA A 93 -14.56 21.40 -21.16
N ALA A 94 -13.70 22.21 -20.50
CA ALA A 94 -12.62 21.73 -19.65
C ALA A 94 -13.15 20.94 -18.44
N MET A 95 -14.17 21.48 -17.75
CA MET A 95 -14.78 20.81 -16.60
C MET A 95 -15.48 19.51 -17.00
N VAL A 96 -16.19 19.48 -18.13
CA VAL A 96 -16.82 18.26 -18.65
C VAL A 96 -15.77 17.22 -19.06
N ALA A 97 -14.61 17.66 -19.56
CA ALA A 97 -13.49 16.77 -19.85
C ALA A 97 -12.83 16.19 -18.58
N GLY A 98 -13.14 16.77 -17.41
CA GLY A 98 -12.67 16.29 -16.11
C GLY A 98 -11.55 17.13 -15.51
N ALA A 99 -11.28 18.35 -15.97
CA ALA A 99 -10.37 19.25 -15.27
C ALA A 99 -10.94 19.62 -13.89
N ASP A 100 -10.07 19.72 -12.89
CA ASP A 100 -10.46 20.07 -11.52
C ASP A 100 -10.49 21.59 -11.32
N ASP A 101 -9.67 22.28 -12.08
CA ASP A 101 -9.58 23.74 -12.06
C ASP A 101 -9.06 24.28 -13.40
N TYR A 102 -9.08 25.59 -13.54
CA TYR A 102 -8.53 26.27 -14.72
C TYR A 102 -7.84 27.56 -14.32
N LEU A 103 -6.94 28.04 -15.17
CA LEU A 103 -6.22 29.30 -15.04
C LEU A 103 -6.10 29.99 -16.39
N ALA A 104 -6.51 31.26 -16.46
CA ALA A 104 -6.42 32.04 -17.69
C ALA A 104 -4.97 32.49 -17.97
N LYS A 105 -4.56 32.47 -19.25
CA LYS A 105 -3.32 33.08 -19.71
C LYS A 105 -3.56 34.56 -20.07
N PRO A 106 -2.61 35.49 -19.76
CA PRO A 106 -1.32 35.23 -19.14
C PRO A 106 -1.43 34.83 -17.67
N VAL A 107 -0.60 33.88 -17.25
CA VAL A 107 -0.67 33.29 -15.91
C VAL A 107 -0.27 34.32 -14.85
N ASP A 108 -1.19 34.64 -13.92
CA ASP A 108 -0.89 35.44 -12.74
C ASP A 108 -0.22 34.58 -11.65
N PRO A 109 1.03 34.91 -11.23
CA PRO A 109 1.78 34.05 -10.30
C PRO A 109 1.08 33.81 -8.95
N PRO A 110 0.52 34.84 -8.27
CA PRO A 110 -0.29 34.64 -7.06
C PRO A 110 -1.46 33.68 -7.24
N GLU A 111 -2.19 33.80 -8.35
CA GLU A 111 -3.32 32.93 -8.65
C GLU A 111 -2.87 31.50 -8.93
N LEU A 112 -1.81 31.30 -9.73
CA LEU A 112 -1.23 29.99 -9.99
C LEU A 112 -0.81 29.32 -8.67
N ARG A 113 -0.10 30.03 -7.82
CA ARG A 113 0.33 29.53 -6.51
C ARG A 113 -0.83 29.08 -5.65
N ALA A 114 -1.87 29.88 -5.58
CA ALA A 114 -3.08 29.56 -4.79
C ALA A 114 -3.74 28.25 -5.28
N ARG A 115 -3.92 28.10 -6.61
CA ARG A 115 -4.53 26.92 -7.21
C ARG A 115 -3.67 25.66 -7.04
N VAL A 116 -2.35 25.75 -7.24
CA VAL A 116 -1.42 24.66 -6.99
C VAL A 116 -1.48 24.21 -5.53
N MET A 117 -1.54 25.15 -4.57
CA MET A 117 -1.66 24.80 -3.15
C MET A 117 -2.99 24.12 -2.80
N VAL A 118 -4.10 24.54 -3.44
CA VAL A 118 -5.40 23.86 -3.30
C VAL A 118 -5.32 22.43 -3.87
N GLY A 119 -4.78 22.26 -5.07
CA GLY A 119 -4.60 20.95 -5.70
C GLY A 119 -3.75 20.01 -4.83
N LYS A 120 -2.62 20.52 -4.31
CA LYS A 120 -1.77 19.79 -3.37
C LYS A 120 -2.56 19.30 -2.16
N ARG A 121 -3.32 20.19 -1.53
CA ARG A 121 -4.14 19.84 -0.35
C ARG A 121 -5.17 18.76 -0.68
N ILE A 122 -5.80 18.81 -1.84
CA ILE A 122 -6.77 17.79 -2.28
C ILE A 122 -6.08 16.44 -2.47
N LEU A 123 -4.91 16.41 -3.11
CA LEU A 123 -4.13 15.20 -3.29
C LEU A 123 -3.65 14.59 -1.96
N ASP A 124 -3.16 15.43 -1.03
CA ASP A 124 -2.75 15.00 0.31
C ASP A 124 -3.94 14.39 1.10
N LEU A 125 -5.12 15.00 1.00
CA LEU A 125 -6.35 14.49 1.61
C LEU A 125 -6.79 13.15 0.98
N GLN A 126 -6.73 13.03 -0.34
CA GLN A 126 -7.05 11.80 -1.04
C GLN A 126 -6.09 10.67 -0.69
N GLN A 127 -4.78 10.97 -0.63
CA GLN A 127 -3.77 10.01 -0.20
C GLN A 127 -4.02 9.56 1.25
N SER A 128 -4.35 10.47 2.14
CA SER A 128 -4.68 10.17 3.54
C SER A 128 -5.93 9.29 3.66
N LEU A 129 -6.98 9.59 2.90
CA LEU A 129 -8.20 8.78 2.85
C LEU A 129 -7.92 7.37 2.31
N ARG A 130 -7.14 7.25 1.23
CA ARG A 130 -6.74 5.96 0.66
C ARG A 130 -5.91 5.16 1.66
N PHE A 131 -4.96 5.82 2.34
CA PHE A 131 -4.16 5.17 3.38
C PHE A 131 -5.05 4.67 4.52
N ALA A 132 -5.98 5.49 5.02
CA ALA A 132 -6.91 5.09 6.07
C ALA A 132 -7.84 3.94 5.65
N ALA A 133 -8.23 3.87 4.38
CA ALA A 133 -9.05 2.79 3.84
C ALA A 133 -8.30 1.46 3.71
N THR A 134 -6.98 1.48 3.49
CA THR A 134 -6.17 0.30 3.14
C THR A 134 -5.20 -0.13 4.23
N HIS A 135 -4.85 0.75 5.18
CA HIS A 135 -3.84 0.48 6.20
C HIS A 135 -4.40 0.54 7.62
N ASP A 136 -3.77 -0.18 8.52
CA ASP A 136 -4.00 -0.05 9.96
C ASP A 136 -3.33 1.22 10.48
N PHE A 137 -4.10 2.07 11.12
CA PHE A 137 -3.66 3.38 11.59
C PHE A 137 -2.50 3.29 12.60
N LEU A 138 -2.50 2.27 13.44
CA LEU A 138 -1.48 2.13 14.49
C LEU A 138 -0.14 1.66 13.94
N THR A 139 -0.17 0.63 13.09
CA THR A 139 1.02 -0.09 12.64
C THR A 139 1.53 0.36 11.28
N GLY A 140 0.69 0.99 10.45
CA GLY A 140 1.01 1.36 9.07
C GLY A 140 1.16 0.16 8.13
N LEU A 141 0.78 -1.04 8.55
CA LEU A 141 0.62 -2.22 7.69
C LEU A 141 -0.75 -2.23 7.01
N LEU A 142 -0.98 -3.12 6.06
CA LEU A 142 -2.31 -3.30 5.50
C LEU A 142 -3.31 -3.61 6.61
N ASN A 143 -4.52 -3.06 6.52
CA ASN A 143 -5.58 -3.41 7.44
C ASN A 143 -6.16 -4.79 7.09
N ARG A 144 -7.04 -5.32 7.96
CA ARG A 144 -7.65 -6.64 7.78
C ARG A 144 -8.36 -6.81 6.44
N ALA A 145 -9.08 -5.80 5.99
CA ALA A 145 -9.82 -5.87 4.73
C ALA A 145 -8.88 -5.99 3.53
N GLU A 146 -7.86 -5.13 3.49
CA GLU A 146 -6.92 -5.08 2.36
C GLU A 146 -5.98 -6.29 2.31
N ILE A 147 -5.50 -6.79 3.46
CA ILE A 147 -4.66 -7.99 3.46
C ILE A 147 -5.45 -9.23 3.01
N LEU A 148 -6.73 -9.35 3.36
CA LEU A 148 -7.59 -10.43 2.88
C LEU A 148 -7.91 -10.31 1.39
N ALA A 149 -8.14 -9.09 0.90
CA ALA A 149 -8.28 -8.84 -0.54
C ALA A 149 -7.00 -9.20 -1.29
N GLY A 150 -5.83 -8.88 -0.72
CA GLY A 150 -4.51 -9.29 -1.23
C GLY A 150 -4.36 -10.80 -1.29
N LEU A 151 -4.76 -11.52 -0.24
CA LEU A 151 -4.71 -12.98 -0.21
C LEU A 151 -5.60 -13.59 -1.31
N LYS A 152 -6.80 -13.07 -1.50
CA LYS A 152 -7.70 -13.52 -2.57
C LYS A 152 -7.09 -13.31 -3.95
N ARG A 153 -6.46 -12.15 -4.19
CA ARG A 153 -5.77 -11.86 -5.46
C ARG A 153 -4.61 -12.83 -5.71
N GLU A 154 -3.75 -13.05 -4.71
CA GLU A 154 -2.59 -13.95 -4.85
C GLU A 154 -3.00 -15.41 -4.96
N LEU A 155 -4.07 -15.86 -4.29
CA LEU A 155 -4.59 -17.20 -4.45
C LEU A 155 -5.13 -17.44 -5.88
N SER A 156 -5.88 -16.49 -6.43
CA SER A 156 -6.34 -16.54 -7.83
C SER A 156 -5.18 -16.50 -8.82
N ARG A 157 -4.11 -15.76 -8.50
CA ARG A 157 -2.89 -15.71 -9.30
C ARG A 157 -2.15 -17.06 -9.26
N SER A 158 -2.02 -17.66 -8.09
CA SER A 158 -1.42 -18.97 -7.86
C SER A 158 -2.07 -20.04 -8.74
N GLN A 159 -3.41 -20.13 -8.73
CA GLN A 159 -4.19 -21.07 -9.55
C GLN A 159 -3.93 -20.87 -11.05
N ARG A 160 -3.79 -19.62 -11.51
CA ARG A 160 -3.56 -19.33 -12.94
C ARG A 160 -2.12 -19.55 -13.38
N THR A 161 -1.14 -19.27 -12.52
CA THR A 161 0.29 -19.31 -12.88
C THR A 161 0.98 -20.63 -12.52
N GLY A 162 0.32 -21.49 -11.75
CA GLY A 162 0.95 -22.72 -11.27
C GLY A 162 1.94 -22.50 -10.12
N GLN A 163 2.04 -21.29 -9.56
CA GLN A 163 3.02 -20.95 -8.51
C GLN A 163 2.39 -21.02 -7.13
N PRO A 164 3.07 -21.56 -6.10
CA PRO A 164 2.53 -21.64 -4.75
C PRO A 164 2.45 -20.28 -4.09
N VAL A 165 1.52 -20.13 -3.15
CA VAL A 165 1.46 -18.99 -2.22
C VAL A 165 1.49 -19.51 -0.78
N ALA A 166 2.42 -18.97 0.02
CA ALA A 166 2.48 -19.26 1.45
C ALA A 166 1.84 -18.12 2.25
N ILE A 167 1.23 -18.47 3.38
CA ILE A 167 0.83 -17.48 4.38
C ILE A 167 1.43 -17.80 5.74
N ILE A 168 1.71 -16.75 6.52
CA ILE A 168 2.17 -16.82 7.89
C ILE A 168 1.19 -16.05 8.75
N LEU A 169 0.55 -16.69 9.71
CA LEU A 169 -0.22 -16.01 10.75
C LEU A 169 0.65 -15.93 12.01
N ALA A 170 0.93 -14.72 12.47
CA ALA A 170 1.77 -14.43 13.62
C ALA A 170 0.97 -13.75 14.74
N ASP A 171 1.31 -14.03 15.98
CA ASP A 171 0.66 -13.46 17.16
C ASP A 171 1.74 -13.11 18.20
N ILE A 172 1.57 -11.97 18.88
CA ILE A 172 2.49 -11.53 19.93
C ILE A 172 2.20 -12.33 21.21
N ASP A 173 3.20 -13.09 21.65
CA ASP A 173 3.08 -13.91 22.83
C ASP A 173 2.82 -13.06 24.08
N HIS A 174 1.79 -13.43 24.83
CA HIS A 174 1.42 -12.79 26.10
C HIS A 174 1.11 -11.29 26.01
N PHE A 175 0.65 -10.79 24.85
CA PHE A 175 0.37 -9.36 24.63
C PHE A 175 -0.58 -8.76 25.69
N LYS A 176 -1.60 -9.50 26.10
CA LYS A 176 -2.50 -9.07 27.18
C LYS A 176 -1.73 -8.73 28.48
N ARG A 177 -0.71 -9.53 28.84
CA ARG A 177 0.12 -9.24 30.03
C ARG A 177 0.91 -7.95 29.89
N ILE A 178 1.36 -7.61 28.69
CA ILE A 178 2.04 -6.33 28.41
C ILE A 178 1.08 -5.18 28.70
N ASN A 179 -0.15 -5.25 28.17
CA ASN A 179 -1.18 -4.25 28.41
C ASN A 179 -1.56 -4.15 29.90
N ASP A 180 -1.80 -5.27 30.55
CA ASP A 180 -2.24 -5.31 31.95
C ASP A 180 -1.15 -4.81 32.91
N SER A 181 0.14 -5.06 32.61
CA SER A 181 1.25 -4.70 33.47
C SER A 181 1.87 -3.33 33.19
N LEU A 182 1.89 -2.88 31.93
CA LEU A 182 2.62 -1.69 31.46
C LEU A 182 1.69 -0.64 30.81
N GLY A 183 0.41 -0.94 30.73
CA GLY A 183 -0.60 -0.07 30.15
C GLY A 183 -0.71 -0.14 28.60
N HIS A 184 -1.87 0.25 28.07
CA HIS A 184 -2.18 0.20 26.64
C HIS A 184 -1.21 1.01 25.76
N ALA A 185 -0.69 2.13 26.27
CA ALA A 185 0.28 2.95 25.53
C ALA A 185 1.58 2.17 25.23
N THR A 186 2.04 1.33 26.17
CA THR A 186 3.19 0.46 25.96
C THR A 186 2.86 -0.68 24.99
N GLY A 187 1.66 -1.24 25.07
CA GLY A 187 1.17 -2.23 24.10
C GLY A 187 1.11 -1.67 22.68
N ASP A 188 0.61 -0.45 22.50
CA ASP A 188 0.59 0.24 21.21
C ASP A 188 2.00 0.48 20.67
N ALA A 189 2.95 0.89 21.54
CA ALA A 189 4.35 1.05 21.16
C ALA A 189 4.99 -0.29 20.75
N ALA A 190 4.66 -1.38 21.45
CA ALA A 190 5.10 -2.73 21.09
C ALA A 190 4.54 -3.17 19.73
N LEU A 191 3.26 -2.96 19.45
CA LEU A 191 2.63 -3.25 18.16
C LEU A 191 3.31 -2.48 17.00
N LYS A 192 3.57 -1.19 17.20
CA LYS A 192 4.29 -0.36 16.22
C LYS A 192 5.69 -0.89 15.93
N GLN A 193 6.43 -1.25 16.99
CA GLN A 193 7.80 -1.71 16.82
C GLN A 193 7.86 -3.11 16.20
N VAL A 194 6.98 -4.03 16.62
CA VAL A 194 6.84 -5.35 15.96
C VAL A 194 6.55 -5.17 14.48
N ALA A 195 5.58 -4.33 14.12
CA ALA A 195 5.25 -4.08 12.71
C ALA A 195 6.45 -3.54 11.90
N ARG A 196 7.28 -2.66 12.50
CA ARG A 196 8.52 -2.16 11.86
C ARG A 196 9.53 -3.28 11.62
N CYS A 197 9.80 -4.10 12.66
CA CYS A 197 10.71 -5.24 12.53
C CYS A 197 10.24 -6.22 11.44
N LEU A 198 8.94 -6.50 11.40
CA LEU A 198 8.38 -7.44 10.45
C LEU A 198 8.39 -6.90 9.01
N LYS A 199 8.23 -5.58 8.83
CA LYS A 199 8.24 -4.94 7.51
C LYS A 199 9.64 -4.85 6.91
N SER A 200 10.69 -4.66 7.71
CA SER A 200 12.06 -4.44 7.24
C SER A 200 12.65 -5.64 6.48
N ASP A 201 12.19 -6.86 6.78
CA ASP A 201 12.70 -8.11 6.22
C ASP A 201 11.85 -8.66 5.07
N LEU A 202 10.77 -7.97 4.67
CA LEU A 202 9.90 -8.41 3.58
C LEU A 202 10.44 -7.99 2.21
N ARG A 203 10.15 -8.83 1.20
CA ARG A 203 10.44 -8.50 -0.19
C ARG A 203 9.41 -7.49 -0.71
N PRO A 204 9.71 -6.74 -1.78
CA PRO A 204 8.78 -5.74 -2.33
C PRO A 204 7.40 -6.29 -2.74
N TYR A 205 7.31 -7.58 -3.04
CA TYR A 205 6.07 -8.25 -3.45
C TYR A 205 5.41 -9.08 -2.34
N ASP A 206 6.04 -9.20 -1.17
CA ASP A 206 5.41 -9.79 0.01
C ASP A 206 4.41 -8.80 0.60
N LEU A 207 3.27 -9.30 1.09
CA LEU A 207 2.27 -8.47 1.74
C LEU A 207 2.28 -8.72 3.25
N ALA A 208 2.11 -7.66 4.03
CA ALA A 208 1.96 -7.73 5.48
C ALA A 208 0.78 -6.88 5.93
N GLY A 209 -0.05 -7.43 6.80
CA GLY A 209 -1.21 -6.73 7.37
C GLY A 209 -1.44 -7.06 8.83
N ARG A 210 -2.06 -6.12 9.54
CA ARG A 210 -2.60 -6.38 10.87
C ARG A 210 -3.94 -7.07 10.73
N TYR A 211 -4.01 -8.34 11.12
CA TYR A 211 -5.17 -9.19 10.94
C TYR A 211 -6.17 -9.08 12.09
N GLY A 212 -5.67 -8.91 13.32
CA GLY A 212 -6.44 -8.79 14.55
C GLY A 212 -5.79 -7.82 15.53
N GLY A 213 -6.14 -7.88 16.80
CA GLY A 213 -5.60 -7.03 17.85
C GLY A 213 -4.07 -7.09 17.94
N GLU A 214 -3.55 -8.27 18.10
CA GLU A 214 -2.10 -8.58 18.24
C GLU A 214 -1.60 -9.55 17.17
N GLU A 215 -2.45 -9.79 16.14
CA GLU A 215 -2.20 -10.75 15.08
C GLU A 215 -1.79 -10.07 13.77
N PHE A 216 -0.82 -10.66 13.09
CA PHE A 216 -0.29 -10.20 11.81
C PHE A 216 -0.38 -11.33 10.77
N LEU A 217 -0.81 -10.99 9.56
CA LEU A 217 -0.87 -11.91 8.43
C LEU A 217 0.15 -11.49 7.36
N PHE A 218 0.95 -12.46 6.90
CA PHE A 218 1.88 -12.28 5.79
C PHE A 218 1.47 -13.18 4.65
N ILE A 219 1.61 -12.65 3.44
CA ILE A 219 1.37 -13.38 2.19
C ILE A 219 2.67 -13.35 1.41
N LEU A 220 3.19 -14.52 1.08
CA LEU A 220 4.44 -14.72 0.36
C LEU A 220 4.14 -15.35 -1.00
N PRO A 221 4.00 -14.55 -2.07
CA PRO A 221 3.78 -15.05 -3.41
C PRO A 221 4.96 -15.90 -3.90
N THR A 222 4.68 -16.90 -4.73
CA THR A 222 5.69 -17.78 -5.33
C THR A 222 6.63 -18.40 -4.27
N CYS A 223 6.04 -18.87 -3.15
CA CYS A 223 6.81 -19.31 -2.00
C CYS A 223 6.36 -20.69 -1.53
N HIS A 224 7.28 -21.66 -1.51
CA HIS A 224 7.10 -23.01 -0.97
C HIS A 224 7.27 -23.03 0.55
N LEU A 225 6.89 -24.16 1.18
CA LEU A 225 6.88 -24.30 2.65
C LEU A 225 8.27 -24.06 3.27
N THR A 226 9.33 -24.63 2.73
CA THR A 226 10.68 -24.51 3.30
C THR A 226 11.17 -23.05 3.32
N PRO A 227 11.18 -22.29 2.22
CA PRO A 227 11.55 -20.87 2.28
C PRO A 227 10.57 -20.02 3.11
N ALA A 228 9.27 -20.35 3.15
CA ALA A 228 8.32 -19.68 4.02
C ALA A 228 8.66 -19.88 5.51
N THR A 229 9.04 -21.11 5.90
CA THR A 229 9.45 -21.42 7.26
C THR A 229 10.74 -20.67 7.64
N GLN A 230 11.71 -20.62 6.74
CA GLN A 230 12.95 -19.85 6.97
C GLN A 230 12.64 -18.35 7.14
N ARG A 231 11.75 -17.80 6.32
CA ARG A 231 11.32 -16.41 6.44
C ARG A 231 10.61 -16.15 7.77
N ALA A 232 9.69 -17.02 8.18
CA ALA A 232 9.00 -16.89 9.47
C ALA A 232 9.97 -16.94 10.65
N GLU A 233 10.98 -17.81 10.63
CA GLU A 233 12.02 -17.84 11.66
C GLU A 233 12.87 -16.57 11.69
N GLN A 234 13.20 -16.00 10.54
CA GLN A 234 13.89 -14.71 10.46
C GLN A 234 13.04 -13.59 11.11
N LEU A 235 11.77 -13.48 10.77
CA LEU A 235 10.84 -12.50 11.34
C LEU A 235 10.70 -12.69 12.85
N ARG A 236 10.55 -13.93 13.33
CA ARG A 236 10.48 -14.25 14.75
C ARG A 236 11.73 -13.82 15.50
N LEU A 237 12.91 -14.13 14.96
CA LEU A 237 14.19 -13.78 15.55
C LEU A 237 14.42 -12.25 15.53
N ALA A 238 14.04 -11.57 14.44
CA ALA A 238 14.13 -10.12 14.36
C ALA A 238 13.35 -9.45 15.49
N ALA A 239 12.10 -9.86 15.74
CA ALA A 239 11.30 -9.34 16.85
C ALA A 239 11.90 -9.69 18.21
N SER A 240 12.30 -10.94 18.47
CA SER A 240 12.83 -11.37 19.78
C SER A 240 14.18 -10.74 20.12
N ASN A 241 14.97 -10.33 19.12
CA ASN A 241 16.27 -9.71 19.28
C ASN A 241 16.23 -8.18 19.26
N ASP A 242 15.09 -7.58 18.97
CA ASP A 242 14.96 -6.12 18.87
C ASP A 242 15.19 -5.45 20.23
N ALA A 243 16.12 -4.50 20.29
CA ALA A 243 16.51 -3.82 21.51
C ALA A 243 15.39 -2.92 22.06
N VAL A 244 14.59 -2.30 21.17
CA VAL A 244 13.48 -1.42 21.56
C VAL A 244 12.36 -2.25 22.20
N LEU A 245 12.02 -3.40 21.60
CA LEU A 245 11.03 -4.32 22.17
C LEU A 245 11.44 -4.85 23.55
N ARG A 246 12.73 -5.16 23.74
CA ARG A 246 13.27 -5.56 25.06
C ARG A 246 13.15 -4.46 26.11
N GLN A 247 13.39 -3.22 25.73
CA GLN A 247 13.23 -2.08 26.65
C GLN A 247 11.77 -1.83 27.00
N LEU A 248 10.86 -1.93 26.03
CA LEU A 248 9.43 -1.71 26.24
C LEU A 248 8.80 -2.76 27.18
N GLY A 249 9.15 -4.04 27.00
CA GLY A 249 8.52 -5.13 27.72
C GLY A 249 9.23 -5.53 29.02
N GLY A 250 10.43 -4.98 29.32
CA GLY A 250 11.30 -5.44 30.43
C GLY A 250 11.86 -6.85 30.20
N THR A 251 11.29 -7.59 29.24
CA THR A 251 11.72 -8.90 28.74
C THR A 251 11.54 -8.96 27.24
N ALA A 252 12.13 -9.96 26.57
CA ALA A 252 11.96 -10.12 25.12
C ALA A 252 10.48 -10.33 24.76
N ILE A 253 9.96 -9.51 23.84
CA ILE A 253 8.66 -9.74 23.22
C ILE A 253 8.86 -10.78 22.12
N THR A 254 8.12 -11.87 22.18
CA THR A 254 8.26 -13.00 21.24
C THR A 254 6.99 -13.18 20.41
N LEU A 255 7.13 -13.91 19.29
CA LEU A 255 6.05 -14.23 18.36
C LEU A 255 5.89 -15.73 18.22
N SER A 256 4.64 -16.19 18.26
CA SER A 256 4.27 -17.51 17.75
C SER A 256 3.75 -17.39 16.33
N MET A 257 4.11 -18.32 15.44
CA MET A 257 3.76 -18.25 14.03
C MET A 257 3.26 -19.58 13.49
N GLY A 258 2.17 -19.54 12.75
CA GLY A 258 1.61 -20.67 11.99
C GLY A 258 1.74 -20.45 10.50
N ILE A 259 2.19 -21.47 9.75
CA ILE A 259 2.42 -21.39 8.31
C ILE A 259 1.57 -22.43 7.59
N THR A 260 1.03 -22.04 6.45
CA THR A 260 0.49 -22.96 5.47
C THR A 260 0.78 -22.49 4.04
N VAL A 261 0.65 -23.41 3.07
CA VAL A 261 0.92 -23.15 1.65
C VAL A 261 -0.22 -23.67 0.82
N ALA A 262 -0.75 -22.83 -0.06
CA ALA A 262 -1.61 -23.27 -1.15
C ALA A 262 -0.73 -23.56 -2.38
N ASN A 263 -0.74 -24.81 -2.84
CA ASN A 263 -0.17 -25.18 -4.12
C ASN A 263 -1.17 -24.88 -5.24
N ALA A 264 -0.70 -24.77 -6.46
CA ALA A 264 -1.54 -24.48 -7.62
C ALA A 264 -2.71 -25.45 -7.82
N ASP A 265 -2.48 -26.72 -7.49
CA ASP A 265 -3.47 -27.81 -7.63
C ASP A 265 -4.43 -27.91 -6.42
N SER A 266 -4.29 -27.01 -5.43
CA SER A 266 -5.15 -27.01 -4.26
C SER A 266 -6.37 -26.11 -4.47
N ASP A 267 -7.58 -26.68 -4.38
CA ASP A 267 -8.84 -25.93 -4.37
C ASP A 267 -9.12 -25.25 -3.00
N LEU A 268 -8.05 -24.78 -2.32
CA LEU A 268 -8.20 -24.15 -1.01
C LEU A 268 -8.84 -22.76 -1.16
N THR A 269 -9.87 -22.53 -0.37
CA THR A 269 -10.41 -21.18 -0.21
C THR A 269 -9.57 -20.34 0.75
N VAL A 270 -9.78 -19.02 0.75
CA VAL A 270 -9.12 -18.09 1.69
C VAL A 270 -9.38 -18.52 3.13
N GLU A 271 -10.62 -18.89 3.45
CA GLU A 271 -11.04 -19.31 4.79
C GLU A 271 -10.34 -20.60 5.22
N GLN A 272 -10.24 -21.58 4.33
CA GLN A 272 -9.55 -22.84 4.61
C GLN A 272 -8.06 -22.63 4.84
N LEU A 273 -7.44 -21.76 4.04
CA LEU A 273 -6.03 -21.45 4.17
C LEU A 273 -5.73 -20.75 5.51
N LEU A 274 -6.56 -19.77 5.88
CA LEU A 274 -6.46 -19.08 7.17
C LEU A 274 -6.69 -20.06 8.34
N HIS A 275 -7.66 -20.95 8.24
CA HIS A 275 -7.92 -21.96 9.26
C HIS A 275 -6.72 -22.90 9.46
N GLN A 276 -6.07 -23.34 8.39
CA GLN A 276 -4.86 -24.13 8.48
C GLN A 276 -3.71 -23.39 9.18
N ALA A 277 -3.50 -22.10 8.84
CA ALA A 277 -2.50 -21.27 9.48
C ALA A 277 -2.79 -21.05 10.98
N ASP A 278 -4.06 -20.86 11.34
CA ASP A 278 -4.52 -20.72 12.71
C ASP A 278 -4.27 -21.99 13.52
N GLN A 279 -4.57 -23.16 12.99
CA GLN A 279 -4.27 -24.44 13.64
C GLN A 279 -2.78 -24.62 13.88
N ALA A 280 -1.93 -24.21 12.92
CA ALA A 280 -0.48 -24.24 13.09
C ALA A 280 -0.02 -23.24 14.15
N LEU A 281 -0.57 -22.03 14.19
CA LEU A 281 -0.32 -21.02 15.20
C LEU A 281 -0.72 -21.51 16.60
N TYR A 282 -1.89 -22.11 16.72
CA TYR A 282 -2.35 -22.69 17.97
C TYR A 282 -1.36 -23.74 18.51
N ARG A 283 -0.86 -24.64 17.65
CA ARG A 283 0.20 -25.61 18.03
C ARG A 283 1.49 -24.93 18.44
N ALA A 284 1.89 -23.84 17.78
CA ALA A 284 3.07 -23.08 18.19
C ALA A 284 2.91 -22.55 19.63
N LYS A 285 1.70 -22.06 19.97
CA LYS A 285 1.38 -21.60 21.34
C LYS A 285 1.35 -22.74 22.36
N GLU A 286 0.76 -23.90 22.03
CA GLU A 286 0.75 -25.08 22.93
C GLU A 286 2.14 -25.66 23.21
N LEU A 287 2.99 -25.73 22.19
CA LEU A 287 4.35 -26.27 22.32
C LEU A 287 5.31 -25.35 23.08
N GLY A 288 4.84 -24.23 23.65
CA GLY A 288 5.63 -23.34 24.52
C GLY A 288 5.95 -22.00 23.88
N ARG A 289 5.23 -21.58 22.85
CA ARG A 289 5.36 -20.25 22.21
C ARG A 289 6.74 -19.97 21.60
N ASN A 290 6.96 -18.73 21.15
CA ASN A 290 8.22 -18.26 20.56
C ASN A 290 8.79 -19.24 19.51
N ARG A 291 7.95 -19.66 18.57
CA ARG A 291 8.30 -20.64 17.52
C ARG A 291 7.44 -20.54 16.29
N VAL A 292 7.91 -21.18 15.26
CA VAL A 292 7.20 -21.38 13.99
C VAL A 292 6.70 -22.82 13.92
N GLN A 293 5.46 -23.01 13.50
CA GLN A 293 4.87 -24.30 13.17
C GLN A 293 4.26 -24.28 11.78
N ALA A 294 4.50 -25.33 11.03
CA ALA A 294 3.86 -25.55 9.74
C ALA A 294 2.60 -26.41 9.92
N PHE A 295 1.56 -26.09 9.15
CA PHE A 295 0.38 -26.95 9.08
C PHE A 295 0.74 -28.30 8.48
N SER A 296 0.31 -29.37 9.14
CA SER A 296 0.50 -30.76 8.67
C SER A 296 -0.83 -31.52 8.81
N PRO A 297 -1.40 -31.97 7.69
CA PRO A 297 -2.66 -32.74 7.73
C PRO A 297 -2.55 -34.05 8.55
N LYS A 298 -1.35 -34.66 8.60
CA LYS A 298 -1.14 -35.96 9.26
C LYS A 298 -1.19 -35.89 10.80
N ALA A 299 -0.98 -34.74 11.41
CA ALA A 299 -0.98 -34.60 12.87
C ALA A 299 -2.39 -34.56 13.51
N GLN A 300 -3.45 -34.41 12.72
CA GLN A 300 -4.84 -34.45 13.21
C GLN A 300 -5.35 -35.88 13.42
N ALA A 301 -4.88 -36.85 12.65
CA ALA A 301 -5.33 -38.24 12.78
C ALA A 301 -4.88 -38.92 14.08
N SER A 302 -3.80 -38.45 14.71
CA SER A 302 -3.31 -39.02 15.97
C SER A 302 -3.96 -38.43 17.23
N ALA A 303 -4.59 -37.25 17.16
CA ALA A 303 -5.29 -36.63 18.29
C ALA A 303 -6.75 -37.09 18.44
N LEU A 304 -7.34 -37.69 17.42
CA LEU A 304 -8.72 -38.20 17.42
C LEU A 304 -8.81 -39.73 17.55
N GLY A 305 -7.70 -40.42 17.66
CA GLY A 305 -7.65 -41.88 17.69
C GLY A 305 -7.15 -42.48 19.01
N SER A 306 -7.90 -42.32 20.08
CA SER A 306 -7.90 -43.27 21.20
C SER A 306 -9.31 -43.37 21.79
N PRO A 307 -10.18 -44.25 21.30
CA PRO A 307 -11.29 -44.67 22.11
C PRO A 307 -10.72 -45.55 23.24
N ASN A 308 -10.99 -45.12 24.46
CA ASN A 308 -10.82 -45.96 25.68
C ASN A 308 -11.26 -47.40 25.43
N ARG A 309 -10.35 -48.29 25.69
CA ARG A 309 -10.67 -49.64 26.14
C ARG A 309 -10.48 -49.73 27.64
#